data_fa321cd46bc5380dc4f5712b2842fd07
#
_entry.id   fa321cd46bc5380dc4f5712b2842fd07
#
_cell.length_a   1.000
_cell.length_b   1.000
_cell.length_c   1.000
_cell.angle_alpha   90.00
_cell.angle_beta   90.00
_cell.angle_gamma   90.00
#
_symmetry.space_group_name_H-M   'P 1'
#
loop_
_entity.id
_entity.type
_entity.pdbx_description
1 polymer ?
#
loop_
_entity_poly.entity_id
_entity_poly.type
_entity_poly.pdbx_seq_one_letter_code
_entity_poly.pdbx_strand_id
1 'polypeptide(L)'
;MIELPSAALNSSEIGEHADFFSYGTNDLTQTTLGLSRDDASKFLNEYVEKNIFDVDPFVSIDEITVGKLVASSASDGKKINKDIKIGVCGEHAGDPKSIKFLNTLDIDYISCSPFRIPTARLAAAQAEIS
;
A
#
# COMPACT_ATOMS: atom_id res chain seq x y z
N MET A 1 2.39 12.04 4.96
CA MET A 1 2.41 10.82 4.10
C MET A 1 3.38 9.82 4.69
N ILE A 2 3.03 8.54 4.66
CA ILE A 2 3.88 7.42 5.08
C ILE A 2 4.34 6.71 3.80
N GLU A 3 5.59 6.92 3.41
CA GLU A 3 6.13 6.39 2.15
C GLU A 3 7.59 5.91 2.26
N LEU A 4 8.12 5.95 3.50
CA LEU A 4 9.42 5.39 3.84
C LEU A 4 9.26 4.33 4.93
N PRO A 5 10.04 3.23 4.91
CA PRO A 5 10.04 2.24 5.98
C PRO A 5 10.30 2.85 7.36
N SER A 6 11.17 3.85 7.44
CA SER A 6 11.45 4.57 8.69
C SER A 6 10.22 5.28 9.26
N ALA A 7 9.39 5.90 8.40
CA ALA A 7 8.14 6.53 8.81
C ALA A 7 7.09 5.47 9.23
N ALA A 8 7.01 4.36 8.51
CA ALA A 8 6.10 3.27 8.85
C ALA A 8 6.46 2.63 10.21
N LEU A 9 7.75 2.47 10.51
CA LEU A 9 8.22 1.93 11.78
C LEU A 9 8.05 2.91 12.96
N ASN A 10 8.03 4.22 12.69
CA ASN A 10 7.85 5.27 13.70
C ASN A 10 6.41 5.83 13.72
N SER A 11 5.45 5.11 13.19
CA SER A 11 4.08 5.58 13.05
C SER A 11 3.38 5.90 14.38
N SER A 12 3.78 5.26 15.47
CA SER A 12 3.27 5.60 16.81
C SER A 12 3.59 7.05 17.17
N GLU A 13 4.86 7.45 17.05
CA GLU A 13 5.32 8.81 17.36
C GLU A 13 4.72 9.84 16.38
N ILE A 14 4.67 9.49 15.08
CA ILE A 14 4.06 10.36 14.08
C ILE A 14 2.55 10.53 14.33
N GLY A 15 1.87 9.48 14.80
CA GLY A 15 0.44 9.46 15.09
C GLY A 15 0.02 10.42 16.21
N GLU A 16 0.92 10.77 17.13
CA GLU A 16 0.67 11.77 18.18
C GLU A 16 0.43 13.17 17.60
N HIS A 17 0.92 13.42 16.38
CA HIS A 17 0.93 14.73 15.74
C HIS A 17 0.17 14.76 14.40
N ALA A 18 -0.44 13.64 14.00
CA ALA A 18 -1.11 13.52 12.70
C ALA A 18 -2.62 13.32 12.83
N ASP A 19 -3.37 14.01 11.99
CA ASP A 19 -4.83 13.82 11.86
C ASP A 19 -5.18 12.63 10.97
N PHE A 20 -4.30 12.30 10.04
CA PHE A 20 -4.46 11.14 9.14
C PHE A 20 -3.12 10.62 8.62
N PHE A 21 -3.11 9.36 8.22
CA PHE A 21 -2.04 8.75 7.45
C PHE A 21 -2.49 8.55 6.00
N SER A 22 -1.57 8.83 5.06
CA SER A 22 -1.74 8.44 3.66
C SER A 22 -0.50 7.66 3.22
N TYR A 23 -0.70 6.39 2.87
CA TYR A 23 0.40 5.54 2.43
C TYR A 23 0.72 5.79 0.97
N GLY A 24 1.91 6.33 0.70
CA GLY A 24 2.48 6.46 -0.65
C GLY A 24 3.13 5.15 -1.07
N THR A 25 2.32 4.21 -1.54
CA THR A 25 2.77 2.82 -1.75
C THR A 25 3.78 2.65 -2.86
N ASN A 26 3.86 3.56 -3.83
CA ASN A 26 4.90 3.53 -4.86
C ASN A 26 6.30 3.71 -4.23
N ASP A 27 6.47 4.78 -3.46
CA ASP A 27 7.75 5.10 -2.82
C ASP A 27 8.06 4.14 -1.68
N LEU A 28 7.05 3.70 -0.93
CA LEU A 28 7.22 2.68 0.09
C LEU A 28 7.71 1.36 -0.52
N THR A 29 7.22 0.97 -1.70
CA THR A 29 7.69 -0.21 -2.44
C THR A 29 9.14 -0.03 -2.87
N GLN A 30 9.48 1.10 -3.50
CA GLN A 30 10.86 1.39 -3.91
C GLN A 30 11.85 1.28 -2.75
N THR A 31 11.54 1.92 -1.65
CA THR A 31 12.44 2.03 -0.50
C THR A 31 12.51 0.73 0.31
N THR A 32 11.42 -0.01 0.40
CA THR A 32 11.39 -1.31 1.09
C THR A 32 12.16 -2.38 0.33
N LEU A 33 11.96 -2.46 -0.99
CA LEU A 33 12.59 -3.47 -1.84
C LEU A 33 13.96 -3.02 -2.37
N GLY A 34 14.34 -1.77 -2.17
CA GLY A 34 15.58 -1.22 -2.72
C GLY A 34 15.57 -1.14 -4.25
N LEU A 35 14.42 -0.91 -4.85
CA LEU A 35 14.22 -0.85 -6.31
C LEU A 35 13.94 0.58 -6.76
N SER A 36 14.57 0.99 -7.87
CA SER A 36 14.20 2.22 -8.56
C SER A 36 13.05 1.93 -9.53
N ARG A 37 11.92 2.63 -9.40
CA ARG A 37 10.78 2.50 -10.30
C ARG A 37 11.15 2.84 -11.74
N ASP A 38 12.02 3.83 -11.94
CA ASP A 38 12.46 4.27 -13.27
C ASP A 38 13.35 3.22 -13.96
N ASP A 39 14.12 2.47 -13.19
CA ASP A 39 15.00 1.41 -13.70
C ASP A 39 14.33 0.02 -13.71
N ALA A 40 13.24 -0.15 -13.02
CA ALA A 40 12.58 -1.44 -12.82
C ALA A 40 12.19 -2.15 -14.12
N SER A 41 11.76 -1.40 -15.13
CA SER A 41 11.41 -1.94 -16.45
C SER A 41 12.52 -2.71 -17.13
N LYS A 42 13.78 -2.49 -16.74
CA LYS A 42 14.95 -3.15 -17.33
C LYS A 42 15.13 -4.60 -16.87
N PHE A 43 14.59 -4.98 -15.72
CA PHE A 43 14.83 -6.29 -15.11
C PHE A 43 13.58 -6.96 -14.49
N LEU A 44 12.54 -6.23 -14.14
CA LEU A 44 11.37 -6.79 -13.45
C LEU A 44 10.64 -7.85 -14.25
N ASN A 45 10.56 -7.70 -15.59
CA ASN A 45 9.95 -8.71 -16.44
C ASN A 45 10.68 -10.06 -16.30
N GLU A 46 12.03 -10.03 -16.30
CA GLU A 46 12.84 -11.22 -16.09
C GLU A 46 12.65 -11.83 -14.69
N TYR A 47 12.47 -11.00 -13.67
CA TYR A 47 12.23 -11.45 -12.31
C TYR A 47 10.86 -12.14 -12.17
N VAL A 48 9.85 -11.65 -12.85
CA VAL A 48 8.52 -12.29 -12.89
C VAL A 48 8.59 -13.59 -13.70
N GLU A 49 9.24 -13.62 -14.85
CA GLU A 49 9.42 -14.82 -15.67
C GLU A 49 10.18 -15.92 -14.92
N LYS A 50 11.15 -15.56 -14.08
CA LYS A 50 11.91 -16.49 -13.24
C LYS A 50 11.24 -16.82 -11.90
N ASN A 51 10.02 -16.34 -11.66
CA ASN A 51 9.28 -16.51 -10.41
C ASN A 51 10.05 -16.01 -9.16
N ILE A 52 10.86 -14.95 -9.30
CA ILE A 52 11.45 -14.23 -8.19
C ILE A 52 10.39 -13.33 -7.54
N PHE A 53 9.56 -12.70 -8.36
CA PHE A 53 8.30 -12.09 -7.96
C PHE A 53 7.14 -12.80 -8.67
N ASP A 54 6.04 -13.02 -7.96
CA ASP A 54 4.80 -13.55 -8.56
C ASP A 54 4.18 -12.56 -9.55
N VAL A 55 4.33 -11.27 -9.27
CA VAL A 55 3.82 -10.15 -10.07
C VAL A 55 4.73 -8.94 -9.86
N ASP A 56 4.72 -8.01 -10.79
CA ASP A 56 5.43 -6.73 -10.64
C ASP A 56 4.96 -6.01 -9.36
N PRO A 57 5.87 -5.77 -8.39
CA PRO A 57 5.53 -5.15 -7.11
C PRO A 57 5.07 -3.68 -7.22
N PHE A 58 5.24 -3.03 -8.38
CA PHE A 58 4.68 -1.71 -8.65
C PHE A 58 3.27 -1.76 -9.25
N VAL A 59 2.80 -2.93 -9.68
CA VAL A 59 1.42 -3.17 -10.14
C VAL A 59 0.56 -3.66 -8.99
N SER A 60 0.96 -4.74 -8.32
CA SER A 60 0.28 -5.28 -7.14
C SER A 60 1.19 -5.21 -5.93
N ILE A 61 0.63 -4.81 -4.79
CA ILE A 61 1.39 -4.64 -3.54
C ILE A 61 2.03 -5.97 -3.11
N ASP A 62 3.31 -5.92 -2.74
CA ASP A 62 3.96 -7.04 -2.08
C ASP A 62 3.45 -7.15 -0.63
N GLU A 63 2.59 -8.13 -0.40
CA GLU A 63 1.91 -8.32 0.89
C GLU A 63 2.89 -8.73 1.99
N ILE A 64 4.00 -9.42 1.62
CA ILE A 64 4.94 -10.02 2.58
C ILE A 64 5.81 -8.97 3.27
N THR A 65 6.22 -7.93 2.55
CA THR A 65 7.10 -6.87 3.08
C THR A 65 6.38 -5.53 3.17
N VAL A 66 6.01 -4.94 2.05
CA VAL A 66 5.33 -3.63 2.01
C VAL A 66 3.98 -3.69 2.71
N GLY A 67 3.20 -4.74 2.45
CA GLY A 67 1.91 -4.95 3.09
C GLY A 67 2.02 -5.08 4.61
N LYS A 68 3.02 -5.79 5.12
CA LYS A 68 3.29 -5.87 6.56
C LYS A 68 3.65 -4.51 7.18
N LEU A 69 4.44 -3.69 6.49
CA LEU A 69 4.75 -2.34 6.96
C LEU A 69 3.49 -1.48 7.06
N VAL A 70 2.63 -1.52 6.05
CA VAL A 70 1.34 -0.81 6.06
C VAL A 70 0.47 -1.30 7.21
N ALA A 71 0.31 -2.62 7.37
CA ALA A 71 -0.53 -3.22 8.41
C ALA A 71 -0.05 -2.84 9.83
N SER A 72 1.25 -2.99 10.10
CA SER A 72 1.83 -2.63 11.40
C SER A 72 1.67 -1.15 11.68
N SER A 73 2.04 -0.31 10.71
CA SER A 73 1.96 1.14 10.83
C SER A 73 0.53 1.64 11.05
N ALA A 74 -0.45 1.09 10.34
CA ALA A 74 -1.86 1.42 10.50
C ALA A 74 -2.35 1.05 11.92
N SER A 75 -2.02 -0.16 12.37
CA SER A 75 -2.35 -0.63 13.71
C SER A 75 -1.74 0.26 14.80
N ASP A 76 -0.47 0.63 14.64
CA ASP A 76 0.22 1.45 15.65
C ASP A 76 -0.31 2.89 15.66
N GLY A 77 -0.61 3.47 14.51
CA GLY A 77 -1.27 4.77 14.42
C GLY A 77 -2.63 4.79 15.13
N LYS A 78 -3.46 3.79 14.89
CA LYS A 78 -4.80 3.68 15.54
C LYS A 78 -4.74 3.36 17.04
N LYS A 79 -3.68 2.72 17.53
CA LYS A 79 -3.48 2.54 18.99
C LYS A 79 -3.24 3.88 19.70
N ILE A 80 -2.50 4.78 19.06
CA ILE A 80 -2.17 6.09 19.61
C ILE A 80 -3.35 7.07 19.44
N ASN A 81 -3.92 7.10 18.25
CA ASN A 81 -5.05 7.96 17.92
C ASN A 81 -6.16 7.13 17.25
N LYS A 82 -7.22 6.81 18.00
CA LYS A 82 -8.33 5.98 17.51
C LYS A 82 -9.13 6.63 16.38
N ASP A 83 -9.10 7.95 16.30
CA ASP A 83 -9.82 8.73 15.29
C ASP A 83 -9.00 9.01 14.04
N ILE A 84 -7.71 8.60 14.02
CA ILE A 84 -6.85 8.81 12.88
C ILE A 84 -7.42 8.14 11.62
N LYS A 85 -7.50 8.90 10.54
CA LYS A 85 -7.94 8.38 9.25
C LYS A 85 -6.76 7.79 8.49
N ILE A 86 -6.98 6.62 7.93
CA ILE A 86 -5.94 5.88 7.21
C ILE A 86 -6.35 5.67 5.76
N GLY A 87 -5.55 6.23 4.88
CA GLY A 87 -5.74 6.10 3.45
C GLY A 87 -4.54 5.52 2.72
N VAL A 88 -4.78 5.02 1.52
CA VAL A 88 -3.74 4.54 0.61
C VAL A 88 -3.85 5.28 -0.72
N CYS A 89 -2.73 5.74 -1.22
CA CYS A 89 -2.58 6.29 -2.56
C CYS A 89 -1.43 5.60 -3.29
N GLY A 90 -1.29 5.89 -4.57
CA GLY A 90 -0.34 5.21 -5.45
C GLY A 90 -1.05 4.24 -6.40
N GLU A 91 -0.29 3.56 -7.24
CA GLU A 91 -0.84 2.67 -8.27
C GLU A 91 -1.62 1.49 -7.69
N HIS A 92 -1.20 0.98 -6.54
CA HIS A 92 -1.85 -0.12 -5.83
C HIS A 92 -3.30 0.18 -5.42
N ALA A 93 -3.63 1.46 -5.19
CA ALA A 93 -4.99 1.90 -4.86
C ALA A 93 -6.00 1.68 -6.01
N GLY A 94 -5.53 1.40 -7.22
CA GLY A 94 -6.36 1.08 -8.38
C GLY A 94 -6.27 -0.39 -8.81
N ASP A 95 -5.47 -1.22 -8.14
CA ASP A 95 -5.28 -2.62 -8.47
C ASP A 95 -6.22 -3.53 -7.65
N PRO A 96 -7.05 -4.39 -8.29
CA PRO A 96 -8.01 -5.24 -7.58
C PRO A 96 -7.39 -6.19 -6.56
N LYS A 97 -6.20 -6.76 -6.84
CA LYS A 97 -5.51 -7.67 -5.90
C LYS A 97 -5.06 -6.91 -4.66
N SER A 98 -4.44 -5.76 -4.87
CA SER A 98 -4.02 -4.88 -3.77
C SER A 98 -5.21 -4.38 -2.94
N ILE A 99 -6.32 -4.00 -3.58
CA ILE A 99 -7.53 -3.56 -2.89
C ILE A 99 -8.10 -4.67 -2.01
N LYS A 100 -8.13 -5.91 -2.52
CA LYS A 100 -8.58 -7.07 -1.73
C LYS A 100 -7.71 -7.27 -0.48
N PHE A 101 -6.41 -7.17 -0.60
CA PHE A 101 -5.50 -7.23 0.54
C PHE A 101 -5.71 -6.05 1.50
N LEU A 102 -5.76 -4.82 0.98
CA LEU A 102 -5.95 -3.61 1.79
C LEU A 102 -7.29 -3.62 2.56
N ASN A 103 -8.33 -4.26 2.00
CA ASN A 103 -9.61 -4.44 2.67
C ASN A 103 -9.52 -5.34 3.92
N THR A 104 -8.49 -6.16 4.04
CA THR A 104 -8.24 -6.95 5.27
C THR A 104 -7.61 -6.12 6.38
N LEU A 105 -7.13 -4.92 6.06
CA LEU A 105 -6.54 -3.98 6.98
C LEU A 105 -7.58 -2.91 7.35
N ASP A 106 -7.39 -2.27 8.48
CA ASP A 106 -8.27 -1.19 8.94
C ASP A 106 -7.97 0.14 8.21
N ILE A 107 -8.21 0.13 6.88
CA ILE A 107 -8.01 1.27 5.97
C ILE A 107 -9.35 1.96 5.72
N ASP A 108 -9.40 3.28 5.95
CA ASP A 108 -10.63 4.05 5.83
C ASP A 108 -10.96 4.43 4.38
N TYR A 109 -9.95 4.65 3.54
CA TYR A 109 -10.16 5.03 2.14
C TYR A 109 -8.97 4.71 1.25
N ILE A 110 -9.24 4.61 -0.05
CA ILE A 110 -8.24 4.54 -1.11
C ILE A 110 -8.42 5.70 -2.07
N SER A 111 -7.30 6.21 -2.61
CA SER A 111 -7.27 7.30 -3.57
C SER A 111 -6.59 6.82 -4.85
N CYS A 112 -7.32 6.70 -5.93
CA CYS A 112 -6.81 6.27 -7.22
C CYS A 112 -7.16 7.27 -8.33
N SER A 113 -6.57 7.09 -9.51
CA SER A 113 -6.89 7.92 -10.67
C SER A 113 -8.38 7.79 -11.05
N PRO A 114 -9.02 8.85 -11.58
CA PRO A 114 -10.44 8.83 -11.92
C PRO A 114 -10.85 7.65 -12.80
N PHE A 115 -10.01 7.26 -13.75
CA PHE A 115 -10.27 6.15 -14.67
C PHE A 115 -10.32 4.79 -13.98
N ARG A 116 -9.70 4.66 -12.81
CA ARG A 116 -9.67 3.42 -12.02
C ARG A 116 -10.79 3.34 -10.98
N ILE A 117 -11.52 4.41 -10.72
CA ILE A 117 -12.59 4.44 -9.71
C ILE A 117 -13.64 3.33 -9.93
N PRO A 118 -14.17 3.08 -11.13
CA PRO A 118 -15.14 2.00 -11.31
C PRO A 118 -14.59 0.63 -10.94
N THR A 119 -13.36 0.33 -11.38
CA THR A 119 -12.67 -0.93 -11.05
C THR A 119 -12.38 -1.03 -9.54
N ALA A 120 -11.90 0.04 -8.93
CA ALA A 120 -11.59 0.07 -7.50
C ALA A 120 -12.85 -0.14 -6.64
N ARG A 121 -13.95 0.49 -6.98
CA ARG A 121 -15.24 0.30 -6.28
C ARG A 121 -15.75 -1.12 -6.41
N LEU A 122 -15.66 -1.72 -7.60
CA LEU A 122 -16.06 -3.10 -7.82
C LEU A 122 -15.17 -4.06 -7.00
N ALA A 123 -13.85 -3.86 -7.02
CA ALA A 123 -12.91 -4.68 -6.26
C ALA A 123 -13.16 -4.59 -4.75
N ALA A 124 -13.39 -3.39 -4.22
CA ALA A 124 -13.73 -3.18 -2.82
C ALA A 124 -15.04 -3.88 -2.44
N ALA A 125 -16.09 -3.75 -3.25
CA ALA A 125 -17.35 -4.44 -3.01
C ALA A 125 -17.21 -5.98 -3.05
N GLN A 126 -16.41 -6.51 -3.97
CA GLN A 126 -16.11 -7.94 -4.06
C GLN A 126 -15.32 -8.43 -2.83
N ALA A 127 -14.36 -7.63 -2.35
CA ALA A 127 -13.58 -7.98 -1.16
C ALA A 127 -14.46 -8.04 0.10
N GLU A 128 -15.48 -7.20 0.19
CA GLU A 128 -16.40 -7.15 1.35
C GLU A 128 -17.33 -8.36 1.42
N ILE A 129 -17.67 -8.98 0.28
CA ILE A 129 -18.59 -10.13 0.22
C ILE A 129 -17.86 -11.47 0.08
N SER A 130 -16.53 -11.49 0.03
CA SER A 130 -15.71 -12.70 -0.08
C SER A 130 -15.31 -13.24 1.27
#